data_9e80251cc158fd9817fa9fe2ebb8a2d4
#
_entry.id   9e80251cc158fd9817fa9fe2ebb8a2d4
#
_cell.length_a   1.000
_cell.length_b   1.000
_cell.length_c   1.000
_cell.angle_alpha   90.00
_cell.angle_beta   90.00
_cell.angle_gamma   90.00
#
_symmetry.space_group_name_H-M   'P 1'
#
loop_
_entity.id
_entity.type
_entity.pdbx_description
1 polymer ?
#
loop_
_entity_poly.entity_id
_entity_poly.type
_entity_poly.pdbx_seq_one_letter_code
_entity_poly.pdbx_strand_id
1 'polypeptide(L)'
;MSMRETKTGAPGGVSPRPNFVFILADDLGYADLHCYGGREECSPNLDRMATEGLLFTNGYANSCICSPSRFAIITGRYQHRLRGGFDEPIGSVSPELGLPPAQPTMASLLRDAGYSTALVGKWHLGSLPWFSPLKSGYDEFFGHRTGAVDFFSHAGFGGHDLWEGDEEVFKEGYLTDLLADRAVDFVKRQSAEKPFLLSLHFNAPHWPWETRADEEESKRIGNKIAHLDGGSVKTYLEMIRVMDEGIGRVLQALDETGAGENTLVVFTSDNGGERFSDTYPLVGKKYDLLEGGIRVPYVVRWPARLPAGESYDRLAIGMDWAATFLAAAGAAAHPDYPLDGIDLFGDEVGRNLYWRMMYRNQKAVRSGVWKYLSIEGNEFLYDLSRDERERANMRYREPEKFEELRRAYAEWDASLPPRPEDAEVHLEYTAATMAKSDG
;
A
#
# COMPACT_ATOMS: atom_id res chain seq x y z
N MET A 1 20.25 2.71 13.90
CA MET A 1 20.40 1.23 13.93
C MET A 1 21.43 0.85 12.87
N SER A 2 22.56 0.23 13.25
CA SER A 2 23.62 -0.14 12.28
C SER A 2 23.21 -1.44 11.60
N MET A 3 23.27 -1.48 10.26
CA MET A 3 23.14 -2.74 9.53
C MET A 3 24.18 -3.75 10.05
N ARG A 4 23.79 -5.03 10.17
CA ARG A 4 24.77 -6.09 10.44
C ARG A 4 25.85 -6.03 9.36
N GLU A 5 27.12 -5.89 9.78
CA GLU A 5 28.24 -6.10 8.87
C GLU A 5 28.04 -7.45 8.18
N THR A 6 28.01 -7.44 6.87
CA THR A 6 27.94 -8.64 6.05
C THR A 6 29.05 -9.59 6.52
N LYS A 7 28.67 -10.83 6.89
CA LYS A 7 29.68 -11.89 7.05
C LYS A 7 30.52 -11.89 5.79
N THR A 8 31.77 -11.47 5.92
CA THR A 8 32.72 -11.33 4.83
C THR A 8 32.82 -12.66 4.09
N GLY A 9 32.10 -12.76 2.96
CA GLY A 9 32.40 -13.72 1.91
C GLY A 9 33.81 -13.43 1.40
N ALA A 10 34.45 -14.42 0.79
CA ALA A 10 35.80 -14.37 0.28
C ALA A 10 36.09 -13.06 -0.47
N PRO A 11 37.31 -12.51 -0.38
CA PRO A 11 37.65 -11.21 -0.96
C PRO A 11 37.48 -11.26 -2.49
N GLY A 12 36.50 -10.51 -3.03
CA GLY A 12 36.30 -10.30 -4.46
C GLY A 12 34.92 -10.64 -5.03
N GLY A 13 34.00 -11.23 -4.28
CA GLY A 13 32.63 -11.51 -4.75
C GLY A 13 31.70 -10.31 -4.47
N VAL A 14 31.08 -9.75 -5.50
CA VAL A 14 29.92 -8.86 -5.36
C VAL A 14 28.81 -9.65 -4.65
N SER A 15 28.34 -9.16 -3.49
CA SER A 15 27.21 -9.79 -2.79
C SER A 15 26.04 -9.91 -3.77
N PRO A 16 25.38 -11.08 -3.88
CA PRO A 16 24.29 -11.23 -4.83
C PRO A 16 23.19 -10.19 -4.56
N ARG A 17 22.69 -9.56 -5.62
CA ARG A 17 21.60 -8.57 -5.51
C ARG A 17 20.36 -9.22 -4.91
N PRO A 18 19.67 -8.55 -3.98
CA PRO A 18 18.49 -9.12 -3.33
C PRO A 18 17.30 -9.23 -4.31
N ASN A 19 16.40 -10.16 -4.01
CA ASN A 19 15.04 -10.13 -4.56
C ASN A 19 14.14 -9.22 -3.73
N PHE A 20 13.04 -8.80 -4.32
CA PHE A 20 12.03 -7.98 -3.66
C PHE A 20 10.65 -8.62 -3.78
N VAL A 21 9.93 -8.70 -2.67
CA VAL A 21 8.51 -9.05 -2.64
C VAL A 21 7.80 -7.94 -1.87
N PHE A 22 6.97 -7.17 -2.58
CA PHE A 22 6.15 -6.10 -2.00
C PHE A 22 4.70 -6.55 -1.96
N ILE A 23 4.18 -6.79 -0.77
CA ILE A 23 2.83 -7.28 -0.53
C ILE A 23 1.98 -6.13 -0.03
N LEU A 24 0.89 -5.84 -0.73
CA LEU A 24 -0.01 -4.74 -0.44
C LEU A 24 -1.43 -5.26 -0.20
N ALA A 25 -1.95 -5.07 1.00
CA ALA A 25 -3.36 -5.26 1.30
C ALA A 25 -4.16 -4.02 0.86
N ASP A 26 -5.46 -4.16 0.71
CA ASP A 26 -6.41 -3.12 0.31
C ASP A 26 -7.40 -2.86 1.46
N ASP A 27 -7.39 -1.65 2.02
CA ASP A 27 -8.23 -1.25 3.16
C ASP A 27 -8.00 -2.01 4.48
N LEU A 28 -6.76 -2.40 4.77
CA LEU A 28 -6.40 -3.06 6.03
C LEU A 28 -6.01 -2.02 7.08
N GLY A 29 -6.65 -2.06 8.24
CA GLY A 29 -6.37 -1.14 9.34
C GLY A 29 -5.19 -1.54 10.21
N TYR A 30 -4.76 -0.60 11.07
CA TYR A 30 -3.57 -0.75 11.89
C TYR A 30 -3.62 -1.95 12.84
N ALA A 31 -4.76 -2.18 13.48
CA ALA A 31 -4.95 -3.24 14.48
C ALA A 31 -5.69 -4.48 13.94
N ASP A 32 -5.75 -4.66 12.62
CA ASP A 32 -6.36 -5.85 12.03
C ASP A 32 -5.43 -7.09 12.11
N LEU A 33 -4.12 -6.87 12.28
CA LEU A 33 -3.13 -7.93 12.47
C LEU A 33 -2.83 -8.16 13.95
N HIS A 34 -2.68 -9.41 14.37
CA HIS A 34 -2.41 -9.75 15.76
C HIS A 34 -1.06 -9.16 16.24
N CYS A 35 -0.02 -9.15 15.43
CA CYS A 35 1.27 -8.52 15.75
C CYS A 35 1.20 -7.00 15.93
N TYR A 36 0.11 -6.34 15.53
CA TYR A 36 -0.21 -4.93 15.79
C TYR A 36 -1.24 -4.71 16.90
N GLY A 37 -1.56 -5.75 17.66
CA GLY A 37 -2.49 -5.70 18.79
C GLY A 37 -3.94 -6.05 18.41
N GLY A 38 -4.15 -6.61 17.24
CA GLY A 38 -5.42 -7.19 16.83
C GLY A 38 -5.92 -8.24 17.82
N ARG A 39 -7.23 -8.26 18.06
CA ARG A 39 -7.86 -9.12 19.07
C ARG A 39 -8.02 -10.56 18.60
N GLU A 40 -8.05 -10.77 17.30
CA GLU A 40 -8.28 -12.06 16.67
C GLU A 40 -7.01 -12.58 15.99
N GLU A 41 -6.75 -13.87 16.14
CA GLU A 41 -5.61 -14.53 15.53
C GLU A 41 -5.93 -14.88 14.06
N CYS A 42 -5.97 -13.87 13.18
CA CYS A 42 -6.29 -14.06 11.76
C CYS A 42 -5.08 -13.96 10.83
N SER A 43 -3.87 -13.69 11.36
CA SER A 43 -2.67 -13.41 10.57
C SER A 43 -1.41 -14.20 11.03
N PRO A 44 -1.47 -15.52 11.24
CA PRO A 44 -0.35 -16.28 11.83
C PRO A 44 0.94 -16.26 10.99
N ASN A 45 0.86 -16.14 9.66
CA ASN A 45 2.04 -16.07 8.81
C ASN A 45 2.68 -14.66 8.85
N LEU A 46 1.90 -13.60 8.88
CA LEU A 46 2.40 -12.24 9.08
C LEU A 46 2.93 -12.03 10.50
N ASP A 47 2.31 -12.64 11.52
CA ASP A 47 2.80 -12.62 12.90
C ASP A 47 4.16 -13.32 13.00
N ARG A 48 4.32 -14.47 12.34
CA ARG A 48 5.60 -15.16 12.22
C ARG A 48 6.61 -14.28 11.48
N MET A 49 6.24 -13.67 10.34
CA MET A 49 7.10 -12.76 9.59
C MET A 49 7.58 -11.58 10.44
N ALA A 50 6.74 -11.05 11.34
CA ALA A 50 7.12 -10.00 12.29
C ALA A 50 8.16 -10.51 13.31
N THR A 51 8.05 -11.75 13.78
CA THR A 51 9.07 -12.35 14.68
C THR A 51 10.40 -12.68 13.97
N GLU A 52 10.37 -12.89 12.66
CA GLU A 52 11.53 -13.16 11.80
C GLU A 52 12.16 -11.88 11.23
N GLY A 53 11.57 -10.71 11.46
CA GLY A 53 11.99 -9.45 10.85
C GLY A 53 11.74 -8.23 11.72
N LEU A 54 11.31 -7.13 11.09
CA LEU A 54 11.03 -5.85 11.71
C LEU A 54 9.54 -5.54 11.68
N LEU A 55 9.03 -4.99 12.78
CA LEU A 55 7.71 -4.40 12.89
C LEU A 55 7.84 -2.88 13.00
N PHE A 56 7.35 -2.14 12.01
CA PHE A 56 7.41 -0.68 12.01
C PHE A 56 6.25 -0.10 12.82
N THR A 57 6.57 0.71 13.83
CA THR A 57 5.55 1.35 14.66
C THR A 57 5.04 2.67 14.08
N ASN A 58 5.78 3.30 13.16
CA ASN A 58 5.45 4.57 12.52
C ASN A 58 5.44 4.44 10.98
N GLY A 59 4.70 3.45 10.47
CA GLY A 59 4.48 3.23 9.05
C GLY A 59 3.23 3.97 8.54
N TYR A 60 3.35 4.68 7.42
CA TYR A 60 2.27 5.51 6.86
C TYR A 60 1.98 5.18 5.41
N ALA A 61 0.71 5.24 5.04
CA ALA A 61 0.26 5.30 3.65
C ALA A 61 0.41 6.73 3.09
N ASN A 62 0.62 6.86 1.80
CA ASN A 62 0.74 8.18 1.15
C ASN A 62 -0.58 8.93 1.01
N SER A 63 -1.67 8.22 1.10
CA SER A 63 -3.03 8.77 1.13
C SER A 63 -3.92 7.87 1.99
N CYS A 64 -5.04 8.38 2.44
CA CYS A 64 -6.07 7.57 3.07
C CYS A 64 -7.07 6.97 2.05
N ILE A 65 -6.64 6.86 0.79
CA ILE A 65 -7.40 6.32 -0.35
C ILE A 65 -6.48 5.58 -1.31
N CYS A 66 -6.98 4.49 -1.93
CA CYS A 66 -6.22 3.51 -2.69
C CYS A 66 -5.44 4.07 -3.89
N SER A 67 -6.06 4.63 -4.95
CA SER A 67 -5.30 4.99 -6.15
C SER A 67 -4.24 6.07 -5.90
N PRO A 68 -4.48 7.16 -5.14
CA PRO A 68 -3.43 8.10 -4.79
C PRO A 68 -2.25 7.47 -4.04
N SER A 69 -2.52 6.59 -3.06
CA SER A 69 -1.45 5.86 -2.35
C SER A 69 -0.62 5.00 -3.30
N ARG A 70 -1.27 4.26 -4.20
CA ARG A 70 -0.61 3.38 -5.17
C ARG A 70 0.26 4.15 -6.16
N PHE A 71 -0.17 5.35 -6.61
CA PHE A 71 0.68 6.26 -7.40
C PHE A 71 2.00 6.55 -6.69
N ALA A 72 1.92 6.92 -5.41
CA ALA A 72 3.11 7.28 -4.66
C ALA A 72 4.03 6.09 -4.40
N ILE A 73 3.49 4.93 -4.02
CA ILE A 73 4.24 3.69 -3.79
C ILE A 73 5.04 3.31 -5.05
N ILE A 74 4.37 3.26 -6.20
CA ILE A 74 4.98 2.76 -7.45
C ILE A 74 6.00 3.74 -8.02
N THR A 75 5.78 5.06 -7.87
CA THR A 75 6.67 6.09 -8.42
C THR A 75 7.78 6.53 -7.46
N GLY A 76 7.66 6.24 -6.15
CA GLY A 76 8.55 6.77 -5.13
C GLY A 76 8.42 8.28 -4.91
N ARG A 77 7.28 8.87 -5.32
CA ARG A 77 7.04 10.32 -5.32
C ARG A 77 5.64 10.63 -4.80
N TYR A 78 5.44 11.82 -4.27
CA TYR A 78 4.09 12.27 -3.92
C TYR A 78 3.15 12.18 -5.12
N GLN A 79 2.00 11.57 -4.94
CA GLN A 79 0.97 11.31 -5.96
C GLN A 79 0.53 12.58 -6.69
N HIS A 80 0.50 13.73 -6.02
CA HIS A 80 0.08 15.02 -6.58
C HIS A 80 1.07 15.63 -7.58
N ARG A 81 2.17 14.93 -7.91
CA ARG A 81 3.02 15.28 -9.06
C ARG A 81 2.44 14.80 -10.38
N LEU A 82 1.39 13.99 -10.34
CA LEU A 82 0.72 13.39 -11.50
C LEU A 82 -0.77 13.72 -11.51
N ARG A 83 -1.35 13.96 -12.70
CA ARG A 83 -2.78 14.28 -12.84
C ARG A 83 -3.68 13.23 -12.19
N GLY A 84 -3.48 11.95 -12.49
CA GLY A 84 -4.29 10.85 -11.94
C GLY A 84 -4.16 10.66 -10.42
N GLY A 85 -3.14 11.22 -9.80
CA GLY A 85 -2.94 11.18 -8.34
C GLY A 85 -3.79 12.17 -7.55
N PHE A 86 -4.59 13.01 -8.24
CA PHE A 86 -5.52 13.94 -7.60
C PHE A 86 -6.92 13.39 -7.42
N ASP A 87 -7.32 12.37 -8.20
CA ASP A 87 -8.65 11.78 -8.07
C ASP A 87 -8.72 10.88 -6.84
N GLU A 88 -9.79 10.99 -6.08
CA GLU A 88 -9.94 10.38 -4.76
C GLU A 88 -11.14 9.42 -4.69
N PRO A 89 -10.95 8.13 -5.14
CA PRO A 89 -9.92 7.58 -6.03
C PRO A 89 -10.25 7.76 -7.52
N ILE A 90 -9.43 7.24 -8.46
CA ILE A 90 -9.81 7.13 -9.87
C ILE A 90 -11.08 6.29 -9.98
N GLY A 91 -12.16 6.89 -10.47
CA GLY A 91 -13.48 6.27 -10.60
C GLY A 91 -13.94 6.03 -12.04
N SER A 92 -13.18 6.49 -13.05
CA SER A 92 -13.57 6.39 -14.45
C SER A 92 -12.44 5.99 -15.38
N VAL A 93 -12.79 5.44 -16.54
CA VAL A 93 -11.84 5.14 -17.62
C VAL A 93 -11.64 6.39 -18.46
N SER A 94 -10.40 6.91 -18.49
CA SER A 94 -10.05 8.14 -19.20
C SER A 94 -8.63 8.09 -19.73
N PRO A 95 -8.29 8.71 -20.86
CA PRO A 95 -6.91 8.82 -21.33
C PRO A 95 -6.02 9.71 -20.45
N GLU A 96 -6.59 10.42 -19.50
CA GLU A 96 -5.89 11.36 -18.62
C GLU A 96 -5.72 10.83 -17.19
N LEU A 97 -6.57 9.86 -16.79
CA LEU A 97 -6.63 9.33 -15.44
C LEU A 97 -5.88 8.01 -15.32
N GLY A 98 -4.58 8.10 -15.15
CA GLY A 98 -3.73 6.93 -14.97
C GLY A 98 -2.26 7.28 -14.82
N LEU A 99 -1.43 6.26 -14.68
CA LEU A 99 0.02 6.38 -14.59
C LEU A 99 0.63 6.48 -16.00
N PRO A 100 1.15 7.65 -16.41
CA PRO A 100 1.71 7.81 -17.74
C PRO A 100 2.86 6.83 -18.00
N PRO A 101 2.91 6.14 -19.16
CA PRO A 101 3.99 5.21 -19.49
C PRO A 101 5.41 5.80 -19.45
N ALA A 102 5.53 7.12 -19.64
CA ALA A 102 6.81 7.83 -19.57
C ALA A 102 7.26 8.12 -18.11
N GLN A 103 6.37 7.93 -17.11
CA GLN A 103 6.73 8.12 -15.71
C GLN A 103 7.56 6.94 -15.23
N PRO A 104 8.82 7.15 -14.78
CA PRO A 104 9.61 6.10 -14.17
C PRO A 104 8.92 5.55 -12.90
N THR A 105 9.01 4.24 -12.74
CA THR A 105 8.45 3.51 -11.60
C THR A 105 9.53 2.68 -10.93
N MET A 106 9.25 2.22 -9.72
CA MET A 106 10.10 1.24 -9.04
C MET A 106 10.35 0.02 -9.94
N ALA A 107 9.31 -0.49 -10.60
CA ALA A 107 9.42 -1.65 -11.48
C ALA A 107 10.25 -1.35 -12.74
N SER A 108 10.05 -0.20 -13.42
CA SER A 108 10.81 0.14 -14.61
C SER A 108 12.30 0.33 -14.32
N LEU A 109 12.62 1.00 -13.21
CA LEU A 109 14.02 1.24 -12.81
C LEU A 109 14.72 -0.05 -12.38
N LEU A 110 14.04 -0.96 -11.69
CA LEU A 110 14.57 -2.28 -11.36
C LEU A 110 14.70 -3.17 -12.60
N ARG A 111 13.73 -3.15 -13.51
CA ARG A 111 13.83 -3.87 -14.80
C ARG A 111 15.04 -3.40 -15.59
N ASP A 112 15.28 -2.09 -15.69
CA ASP A 112 16.43 -1.51 -16.36
C ASP A 112 17.75 -1.89 -15.66
N ALA A 113 17.70 -2.16 -14.34
CA ALA A 113 18.81 -2.73 -13.59
C ALA A 113 18.93 -4.26 -13.73
N GLY A 114 18.12 -4.90 -14.56
CA GLY A 114 18.20 -6.33 -14.92
C GLY A 114 17.37 -7.27 -14.04
N TYR A 115 16.36 -6.76 -13.31
CA TYR A 115 15.40 -7.57 -12.58
C TYR A 115 14.32 -8.14 -13.50
N SER A 116 13.77 -9.31 -13.16
CA SER A 116 12.45 -9.74 -13.62
C SER A 116 11.39 -9.05 -12.80
N THR A 117 10.30 -8.58 -13.40
CA THR A 117 9.31 -7.79 -12.68
C THR A 117 7.90 -8.30 -12.93
N ALA A 118 7.12 -8.52 -11.87
CA ALA A 118 5.73 -8.92 -11.97
C ALA A 118 4.83 -8.11 -11.05
N LEU A 119 3.64 -7.76 -11.53
CA LEU A 119 2.51 -7.32 -10.72
C LEU A 119 1.44 -8.41 -10.71
N VAL A 120 1.08 -8.87 -9.54
CA VAL A 120 -0.03 -9.80 -9.32
C VAL A 120 -1.06 -9.12 -8.43
N GLY A 121 -2.28 -8.88 -8.94
CA GLY A 121 -3.38 -8.29 -8.21
C GLY A 121 -3.83 -6.92 -8.71
N LYS A 122 -4.25 -6.04 -7.80
CA LYS A 122 -4.86 -4.74 -8.08
C LYS A 122 -3.86 -3.72 -8.65
N TRP A 123 -4.21 -3.15 -9.81
CA TRP A 123 -3.48 -2.02 -10.41
C TRP A 123 -3.98 -0.67 -9.93
N HIS A 124 -5.19 -0.31 -10.27
CA HIS A 124 -5.90 0.93 -9.93
C HIS A 124 -5.15 2.23 -10.30
N LEU A 125 -4.35 2.21 -11.36
CA LEU A 125 -3.61 3.36 -11.90
C LEU A 125 -3.93 3.62 -13.36
N GLY A 126 -5.20 3.49 -13.73
CA GLY A 126 -5.72 3.70 -15.06
C GLY A 126 -5.93 2.41 -15.85
N SER A 127 -6.54 2.55 -17.03
CA SER A 127 -7.05 1.44 -17.84
C SER A 127 -6.52 1.45 -19.28
N LEU A 128 -6.70 0.33 -19.98
CA LEU A 128 -6.42 0.25 -21.41
C LEU A 128 -7.29 1.23 -22.22
N PRO A 129 -6.80 1.63 -23.36
CA PRO A 129 -5.52 1.28 -24.01
C PRO A 129 -4.33 2.13 -23.53
N TRP A 130 -4.54 3.12 -22.71
CA TRP A 130 -3.53 4.13 -22.36
C TRP A 130 -2.57 3.67 -21.28
N PHE A 131 -3.10 3.03 -20.23
CA PHE A 131 -2.37 2.65 -19.04
C PHE A 131 -2.41 1.15 -18.82
N SER A 132 -1.25 0.57 -18.55
CA SER A 132 -1.10 -0.85 -18.28
C SER A 132 0.11 -1.06 -17.37
N PRO A 133 0.08 -2.03 -16.44
CA PRO A 133 1.27 -2.44 -15.70
C PRO A 133 2.46 -2.75 -16.62
N LEU A 134 2.22 -3.38 -17.79
CA LEU A 134 3.29 -3.70 -18.76
C LEU A 134 3.95 -2.44 -19.33
N LYS A 135 3.21 -1.33 -19.45
CA LYS A 135 3.76 -0.03 -19.87
C LYS A 135 4.49 0.71 -18.76
N SER A 136 4.32 0.25 -17.51
CA SER A 136 4.88 0.86 -16.32
C SER A 136 6.05 0.06 -15.72
N GLY A 137 6.65 -0.83 -16.52
CA GLY A 137 7.88 -1.52 -16.16
C GLY A 137 7.72 -2.94 -15.62
N TYR A 138 6.52 -3.48 -15.57
CA TYR A 138 6.31 -4.88 -15.25
C TYR A 138 6.43 -5.75 -16.51
N ASP A 139 7.15 -6.85 -16.41
CA ASP A 139 7.27 -7.86 -17.49
C ASP A 139 6.03 -8.76 -17.53
N GLU A 140 5.41 -9.01 -16.36
CA GLU A 140 4.20 -9.83 -16.22
C GLU A 140 3.14 -9.08 -15.40
N PHE A 141 1.87 -9.28 -15.76
CA PHE A 141 0.71 -8.82 -15.02
C PHE A 141 -0.36 -9.89 -14.96
N PHE A 142 -0.92 -10.15 -13.79
CA PHE A 142 -2.12 -10.94 -13.59
C PHE A 142 -2.96 -10.29 -12.49
N GLY A 143 -4.19 -9.87 -12.78
CA GLY A 143 -5.05 -9.22 -11.80
C GLY A 143 -6.09 -8.31 -12.42
N HIS A 144 -6.56 -7.33 -11.66
CA HIS A 144 -7.59 -6.39 -12.10
C HIS A 144 -7.08 -4.94 -12.16
N ARG A 145 -7.73 -4.12 -13.01
CA ARG A 145 -7.29 -2.75 -13.28
C ARG A 145 -8.08 -1.69 -12.54
N THR A 146 -9.29 -1.99 -12.13
CA THR A 146 -10.18 -1.07 -11.40
C THR A 146 -9.96 -1.10 -9.90
N GLY A 147 -10.72 -0.27 -9.17
CA GLY A 147 -10.60 -0.11 -7.72
C GLY A 147 -11.07 -1.31 -6.91
N ALA A 148 -12.06 -2.05 -7.42
CA ALA A 148 -12.61 -3.23 -6.77
C ALA A 148 -13.26 -4.14 -7.79
N VAL A 149 -13.22 -5.44 -7.50
CA VAL A 149 -13.93 -6.49 -8.23
C VAL A 149 -14.50 -7.51 -7.24
N ASP A 150 -15.56 -8.16 -7.64
CA ASP A 150 -16.12 -9.30 -6.95
C ASP A 150 -15.13 -10.48 -6.92
N PHE A 151 -15.08 -11.23 -5.81
CA PHE A 151 -14.05 -12.26 -5.59
C PHE A 151 -14.27 -13.54 -6.39
N PHE A 152 -15.47 -13.76 -7.00
CA PHE A 152 -15.77 -14.94 -7.77
C PHE A 152 -16.06 -14.64 -9.24
N SER A 153 -16.90 -13.64 -9.51
CA SER A 153 -17.19 -13.23 -10.89
C SER A 153 -16.06 -12.39 -11.51
N HIS A 154 -15.16 -11.87 -10.69
CA HIS A 154 -14.08 -10.96 -11.08
C HIS A 154 -14.58 -9.73 -11.86
N ALA A 155 -15.82 -9.34 -11.62
CA ALA A 155 -16.45 -8.19 -12.24
C ALA A 155 -16.37 -6.96 -11.32
N GLY A 156 -15.97 -5.82 -11.88
CA GLY A 156 -16.07 -4.51 -11.28
C GLY A 156 -17.33 -3.77 -11.71
N PHE A 157 -17.45 -2.47 -11.40
CA PHE A 157 -18.57 -1.63 -11.84
C PHE A 157 -18.72 -1.54 -13.37
N GLY A 158 -17.61 -1.72 -14.12
CA GLY A 158 -17.58 -1.68 -15.59
C GLY A 158 -17.76 -3.03 -16.28
N GLY A 159 -18.01 -4.11 -15.56
CA GLY A 159 -18.05 -5.48 -16.06
C GLY A 159 -16.85 -6.30 -15.62
N HIS A 160 -16.58 -7.39 -16.33
CA HIS A 160 -15.48 -8.30 -16.02
C HIS A 160 -14.12 -7.57 -16.07
N ASP A 161 -13.23 -7.86 -15.12
CA ASP A 161 -11.96 -7.15 -14.94
C ASP A 161 -10.88 -8.09 -14.37
N LEU A 162 -10.65 -9.22 -15.03
CA LEU A 162 -9.50 -10.08 -14.74
C LEU A 162 -8.64 -10.22 -16.00
N TRP A 163 -7.33 -9.97 -15.86
CA TRP A 163 -6.40 -9.83 -16.98
C TRP A 163 -5.14 -10.65 -16.77
N GLU A 164 -4.60 -11.16 -17.88
CA GLU A 164 -3.25 -11.68 -17.96
C GLU A 164 -2.49 -10.87 -19.02
N GLY A 165 -1.50 -10.08 -18.58
CA GLY A 165 -0.94 -9.03 -19.42
C GLY A 165 -2.01 -8.01 -19.83
N ASP A 166 -2.18 -7.80 -21.14
CA ASP A 166 -3.22 -6.94 -21.69
C ASP A 166 -4.42 -7.73 -22.29
N GLU A 167 -4.45 -9.04 -22.07
CA GLU A 167 -5.52 -9.96 -22.50
C GLU A 167 -6.50 -10.19 -21.36
N GLU A 168 -7.82 -10.04 -21.62
CA GLU A 168 -8.87 -10.39 -20.67
C GLU A 168 -8.95 -11.91 -20.52
N VAL A 169 -9.01 -12.40 -19.28
CA VAL A 169 -9.05 -13.84 -18.99
C VAL A 169 -10.19 -14.19 -18.05
N PHE A 170 -10.82 -15.33 -18.28
CA PHE A 170 -11.89 -15.88 -17.48
C PHE A 170 -11.36 -17.06 -16.67
N LYS A 171 -11.39 -16.96 -15.35
CA LYS A 171 -10.96 -18.00 -14.42
C LYS A 171 -12.10 -18.29 -13.45
N GLU A 172 -12.19 -19.53 -13.02
CA GLU A 172 -13.06 -19.91 -11.89
C GLU A 172 -12.22 -19.92 -10.61
N GLY A 173 -12.83 -19.51 -9.50
CA GLY A 173 -12.22 -19.57 -8.18
C GLY A 173 -12.22 -18.23 -7.44
N TYR A 174 -11.86 -18.30 -6.17
CA TYR A 174 -11.79 -17.14 -5.28
C TYR A 174 -10.56 -16.30 -5.59
N LEU A 175 -10.73 -15.01 -5.85
CA LEU A 175 -9.68 -14.12 -6.36
C LEU A 175 -8.40 -14.15 -5.53
N THR A 176 -8.50 -14.10 -4.19
CA THR A 176 -7.33 -14.12 -3.31
C THR A 176 -6.47 -15.38 -3.51
N ASP A 177 -7.11 -16.53 -3.74
CA ASP A 177 -6.40 -17.78 -4.04
C ASP A 177 -5.71 -17.74 -5.40
N LEU A 178 -6.41 -17.25 -6.43
CA LEU A 178 -5.84 -17.10 -7.77
C LEU A 178 -4.61 -16.19 -7.79
N LEU A 179 -4.65 -15.09 -7.02
CA LEU A 179 -3.51 -14.18 -6.88
C LEU A 179 -2.34 -14.86 -6.15
N ALA A 180 -2.62 -15.57 -5.05
CA ALA A 180 -1.60 -16.29 -4.30
C ALA A 180 -0.96 -17.41 -5.14
N ASP A 181 -1.75 -18.19 -5.89
CA ASP A 181 -1.27 -19.23 -6.80
C ASP A 181 -0.32 -18.64 -7.86
N ARG A 182 -0.73 -17.52 -8.49
CA ARG A 182 0.09 -16.85 -9.51
C ARG A 182 1.41 -16.31 -8.91
N ALA A 183 1.37 -15.76 -7.70
CA ALA A 183 2.56 -15.28 -7.00
C ALA A 183 3.54 -16.43 -6.68
N VAL A 184 3.03 -17.55 -6.18
CA VAL A 184 3.82 -18.78 -5.94
C VAL A 184 4.44 -19.30 -7.23
N ASP A 185 3.66 -19.39 -8.31
CA ASP A 185 4.15 -19.82 -9.62
C ASP A 185 5.23 -18.88 -10.15
N PHE A 186 5.08 -17.57 -9.98
CA PHE A 186 6.10 -16.60 -10.36
C PHE A 186 7.40 -16.86 -9.59
N VAL A 187 7.36 -16.99 -8.27
CA VAL A 187 8.55 -17.26 -7.44
C VAL A 187 9.25 -18.55 -7.86
N LYS A 188 8.48 -19.64 -8.05
CA LYS A 188 9.03 -20.96 -8.41
C LYS A 188 9.68 -21.02 -9.80
N ARG A 189 9.30 -20.12 -10.69
CA ARG A 189 9.90 -20.02 -12.05
C ARG A 189 11.18 -19.19 -12.10
N GLN A 190 11.50 -18.43 -11.04
CA GLN A 190 12.68 -17.57 -11.07
C GLN A 190 13.98 -18.38 -10.93
N SER A 191 15.01 -17.92 -11.62
CA SER A 191 16.35 -18.51 -11.47
C SER A 191 17.16 -17.78 -10.42
N ALA A 192 18.10 -18.48 -9.78
CA ALA A 192 19.02 -17.87 -8.83
C ALA A 192 19.96 -16.82 -9.43
N GLU A 193 20.09 -16.81 -10.78
CA GLU A 193 21.01 -15.91 -11.51
C GLU A 193 20.41 -14.54 -11.78
N LYS A 194 19.07 -14.42 -11.86
CA LYS A 194 18.37 -13.17 -12.16
C LYS A 194 17.48 -12.76 -10.98
N PRO A 195 17.77 -11.64 -10.32
CA PRO A 195 16.93 -11.16 -9.23
C PRO A 195 15.56 -10.71 -9.77
N PHE A 196 14.58 -10.65 -8.88
CA PHE A 196 13.21 -10.30 -9.25
C PHE A 196 12.56 -9.29 -8.29
N LEU A 197 11.55 -8.58 -8.81
CA LEU A 197 10.53 -7.84 -8.07
C LEU A 197 9.17 -8.53 -8.30
N LEU A 198 8.54 -8.96 -7.23
CA LEU A 198 7.13 -9.34 -7.18
C LEU A 198 6.35 -8.27 -6.41
N SER A 199 5.46 -7.55 -7.07
CA SER A 199 4.45 -6.69 -6.46
C SER A 199 3.16 -7.51 -6.36
N LEU A 200 2.82 -7.99 -5.15
CA LEU A 200 1.62 -8.78 -4.85
C LEU A 200 0.60 -7.88 -4.16
N HIS A 201 -0.37 -7.39 -4.92
CA HIS A 201 -1.37 -6.43 -4.48
C HIS A 201 -2.74 -7.11 -4.34
N PHE A 202 -3.04 -7.61 -3.16
CA PHE A 202 -4.32 -8.24 -2.89
C PHE A 202 -5.48 -7.22 -2.99
N ASN A 203 -6.67 -7.71 -3.40
CA ASN A 203 -7.93 -6.99 -3.27
C ASN A 203 -8.50 -7.14 -1.84
N ALA A 204 -8.08 -8.16 -1.09
CA ALA A 204 -8.49 -8.39 0.28
C ALA A 204 -7.81 -7.40 1.26
N PRO A 205 -8.52 -6.99 2.33
CA PRO A 205 -9.91 -7.30 2.68
C PRO A 205 -10.95 -6.26 2.22
N HIS A 206 -10.73 -5.56 1.09
CA HIS A 206 -11.68 -4.62 0.49
C HIS A 206 -13.00 -5.30 0.12
N TRP A 207 -14.10 -4.57 0.12
CA TRP A 207 -15.40 -5.08 -0.34
C TRP A 207 -15.36 -5.49 -1.83
N PRO A 208 -16.31 -6.38 -2.26
CA PRO A 208 -17.38 -7.00 -1.50
C PRO A 208 -16.84 -7.97 -0.44
N TRP A 209 -17.50 -7.98 0.75
CA TRP A 209 -17.03 -8.84 1.84
C TRP A 209 -17.54 -10.26 1.65
N GLU A 210 -16.70 -11.09 1.10
CA GLU A 210 -16.97 -12.47 0.70
C GLU A 210 -15.85 -13.38 1.15
N THR A 211 -16.18 -14.51 1.75
CA THR A 211 -15.24 -15.58 2.06
C THR A 211 -15.23 -16.62 0.92
N ARG A 212 -14.34 -17.60 0.98
CA ARG A 212 -14.31 -18.72 0.04
C ARG A 212 -15.65 -19.50 -0.05
N ALA A 213 -16.54 -19.35 0.93
CA ALA A 213 -17.83 -20.05 0.98
C ALA A 213 -19.00 -19.21 0.41
N ASP A 214 -18.75 -17.95 0.03
CA ASP A 214 -19.80 -16.98 -0.28
C ASP A 214 -20.05 -16.81 -1.80
N GLU A 215 -19.81 -17.85 -2.62
CA GLU A 215 -20.07 -17.78 -4.07
C GLU A 215 -21.55 -17.48 -4.39
N GLU A 216 -22.48 -17.97 -3.59
CA GLU A 216 -23.91 -17.67 -3.74
C GLU A 216 -24.22 -16.20 -3.36
N GLU A 217 -23.48 -15.61 -2.44
CA GLU A 217 -23.58 -14.20 -2.09
C GLU A 217 -23.07 -13.33 -3.24
N SER A 218 -21.94 -13.68 -3.86
CA SER A 218 -21.44 -13.06 -5.08
C SER A 218 -22.52 -13.03 -6.17
N LYS A 219 -23.20 -14.15 -6.41
CA LYS A 219 -24.31 -14.23 -7.36
C LYS A 219 -25.49 -13.33 -6.95
N ARG A 220 -25.78 -13.22 -5.65
CA ARG A 220 -26.86 -12.38 -5.11
C ARG A 220 -26.60 -10.89 -5.30
N ILE A 221 -25.38 -10.44 -5.00
CA ILE A 221 -25.02 -9.01 -5.12
C ILE A 221 -24.86 -8.58 -6.58
N GLY A 222 -24.40 -9.48 -7.47
CA GLY A 222 -24.19 -9.20 -8.88
C GLY A 222 -23.39 -7.92 -9.11
N ASN A 223 -23.95 -6.94 -9.80
CA ASN A 223 -23.25 -5.66 -10.09
C ASN A 223 -23.20 -4.67 -8.90
N LYS A 224 -23.79 -5.03 -7.74
CA LYS A 224 -23.80 -4.17 -6.55
C LYS A 224 -22.60 -4.45 -5.66
N ILE A 225 -21.43 -4.47 -6.23
CA ILE A 225 -20.19 -4.89 -5.56
C ILE A 225 -19.80 -4.03 -4.34
N ALA A 226 -20.33 -2.82 -4.18
CA ALA A 226 -20.12 -2.02 -2.97
C ALA A 226 -20.66 -2.69 -1.69
N HIS A 227 -21.58 -3.66 -1.83
CA HIS A 227 -22.03 -4.58 -0.77
C HIS A 227 -22.50 -3.86 0.50
N LEU A 228 -23.37 -2.84 0.33
CA LEU A 228 -23.81 -1.97 1.43
C LEU A 228 -24.58 -2.70 2.53
N ASP A 229 -25.28 -3.78 2.19
CA ASP A 229 -26.15 -4.58 3.06
C ASP A 229 -25.50 -5.88 3.57
N GLY A 230 -24.23 -6.14 3.23
CA GLY A 230 -23.55 -7.39 3.54
C GLY A 230 -22.28 -7.25 4.36
N GLY A 231 -21.64 -8.38 4.55
CA GLY A 231 -20.42 -8.52 5.32
C GLY A 231 -20.65 -8.50 6.83
N SER A 232 -19.61 -8.79 7.54
CA SER A 232 -19.53 -8.73 9.00
C SER A 232 -18.06 -8.68 9.42
N VAL A 233 -17.79 -8.35 10.69
CA VAL A 233 -16.42 -8.47 11.24
C VAL A 233 -15.86 -9.89 11.04
N LYS A 234 -16.71 -10.94 11.22
CA LYS A 234 -16.29 -12.31 11.00
C LYS A 234 -15.90 -12.59 9.54
N THR A 235 -16.68 -12.11 8.57
CA THR A 235 -16.36 -12.22 7.14
C THR A 235 -15.06 -11.51 6.81
N TYR A 236 -14.91 -10.29 7.30
CA TYR A 236 -13.72 -9.47 7.12
C TYR A 236 -12.43 -10.15 7.66
N LEU A 237 -12.48 -10.69 8.88
CA LEU A 237 -11.38 -11.43 9.48
C LEU A 237 -11.04 -12.72 8.73
N GLU A 238 -12.05 -13.40 8.16
CA GLU A 238 -11.82 -14.58 7.32
C GLU A 238 -11.14 -14.21 6.00
N MET A 239 -11.49 -13.07 5.39
CA MET A 239 -10.78 -12.57 4.20
C MET A 239 -9.30 -12.28 4.51
N ILE A 240 -9.00 -11.70 5.68
CA ILE A 240 -7.62 -11.50 6.14
C ILE A 240 -6.91 -12.85 6.31
N ARG A 241 -7.58 -13.84 6.93
CA ARG A 241 -7.00 -15.18 7.10
C ARG A 241 -6.64 -15.83 5.77
N VAL A 242 -7.53 -15.77 4.78
CA VAL A 242 -7.26 -16.30 3.44
C VAL A 242 -6.09 -15.58 2.76
N MET A 243 -6.01 -14.25 2.91
CA MET A 243 -4.87 -13.48 2.42
C MET A 243 -3.57 -13.90 3.11
N ASP A 244 -3.58 -14.05 4.43
CA ASP A 244 -2.43 -14.49 5.22
C ASP A 244 -1.98 -15.91 4.85
N GLU A 245 -2.91 -16.84 4.59
CA GLU A 245 -2.60 -18.18 4.05
C GLU A 245 -1.87 -18.07 2.71
N GLY A 246 -2.35 -17.20 1.81
CA GLY A 246 -1.72 -16.92 0.52
C GLY A 246 -0.28 -16.37 0.68
N ILE A 247 -0.09 -15.44 1.62
CA ILE A 247 1.23 -14.89 1.98
C ILE A 247 2.13 -16.00 2.51
N GLY A 248 1.62 -16.86 3.39
CA GLY A 248 2.36 -18.00 3.93
C GLY A 248 2.88 -18.92 2.82
N ARG A 249 2.08 -19.18 1.78
CA ARG A 249 2.48 -19.99 0.62
C ARG A 249 3.58 -19.32 -0.22
N VAL A 250 3.55 -18.00 -0.37
CA VAL A 250 4.61 -17.24 -1.06
C VAL A 250 5.90 -17.30 -0.26
N LEU A 251 5.87 -17.10 1.07
CA LEU A 251 7.03 -17.21 1.94
C LEU A 251 7.62 -18.63 1.88
N GLN A 252 6.79 -19.67 1.91
CA GLN A 252 7.21 -21.05 1.75
C GLN A 252 7.89 -21.29 0.39
N ALA A 253 7.34 -20.75 -0.69
CA ALA A 253 7.95 -20.88 -2.02
C ALA A 253 9.33 -20.21 -2.11
N LEU A 254 9.52 -19.06 -1.44
CA LEU A 254 10.83 -18.42 -1.31
C LEU A 254 11.84 -19.31 -0.59
N ASP A 255 11.41 -19.97 0.49
CA ASP A 255 12.27 -20.87 1.26
C ASP A 255 12.59 -22.16 0.46
N GLU A 256 11.59 -22.76 -0.21
CA GLU A 256 11.74 -23.95 -1.05
C GLU A 256 12.69 -23.72 -2.25
N THR A 257 12.70 -22.52 -2.82
CA THR A 257 13.59 -22.15 -3.94
C THR A 257 14.98 -21.69 -3.48
N GLY A 258 15.19 -21.53 -2.17
CA GLY A 258 16.42 -21.00 -1.60
C GLY A 258 16.58 -19.48 -1.75
N ALA A 259 15.54 -18.78 -2.24
CA ALA A 259 15.58 -17.33 -2.40
C ALA A 259 15.32 -16.57 -1.08
N GLY A 260 14.72 -17.23 -0.07
CA GLY A 260 14.21 -16.59 1.14
C GLY A 260 15.25 -15.81 1.95
N GLU A 261 16.51 -16.29 2.01
CA GLU A 261 17.58 -15.64 2.75
C GLU A 261 17.90 -14.23 2.23
N ASN A 262 17.98 -14.05 0.91
CA ASN A 262 18.31 -12.76 0.28
C ASN A 262 17.13 -12.16 -0.48
N THR A 263 15.93 -12.26 0.07
CA THR A 263 14.74 -11.58 -0.39
C THR A 263 14.28 -10.58 0.68
N LEU A 264 14.16 -9.30 0.31
CA LEU A 264 13.49 -8.29 1.11
C LEU A 264 11.98 -8.41 0.86
N VAL A 265 11.25 -8.92 1.85
CA VAL A 265 9.80 -9.03 1.85
C VAL A 265 9.22 -7.89 2.68
N VAL A 266 8.29 -7.15 2.11
CA VAL A 266 7.56 -6.05 2.76
C VAL A 266 6.07 -6.34 2.67
N PHE A 267 5.37 -6.27 3.79
CA PHE A 267 3.90 -6.27 3.85
C PHE A 267 3.41 -4.93 4.39
N THR A 268 2.38 -4.37 3.75
CA THR A 268 1.67 -3.17 4.22
C THR A 268 0.26 -3.07 3.64
N SER A 269 -0.47 -2.00 3.99
CA SER A 269 -1.74 -1.61 3.38
C SER A 269 -1.60 -0.32 2.57
N ASP A 270 -2.44 -0.12 1.58
CA ASP A 270 -2.45 1.10 0.75
C ASP A 270 -3.07 2.31 1.46
N ASN A 271 -3.98 2.10 2.40
CA ASN A 271 -4.57 3.08 3.31
C ASN A 271 -5.10 2.40 4.58
N GLY A 272 -5.56 3.20 5.52
CA GLY A 272 -6.21 2.68 6.71
C GLY A 272 -7.51 1.95 6.40
N GLY A 273 -7.97 1.15 7.36
CA GLY A 273 -9.09 0.25 7.17
C GLY A 273 -10.43 0.96 6.99
N GLU A 274 -11.40 0.18 6.52
CA GLU A 274 -12.74 0.61 6.20
C GLU A 274 -13.76 0.02 7.24
N ARG A 275 -14.96 -0.22 6.89
CA ARG A 275 -16.17 -0.48 7.66
C ARG A 275 -16.02 -1.49 8.82
N PHE A 276 -15.35 -2.62 8.62
CA PHE A 276 -15.21 -3.69 9.62
C PHE A 276 -13.82 -3.79 10.24
N SER A 277 -12.91 -2.91 9.80
CA SER A 277 -11.53 -2.88 10.26
C SER A 277 -11.41 -2.38 11.71
N ASP A 278 -10.42 -2.90 12.43
CA ASP A 278 -10.00 -2.38 13.74
C ASP A 278 -8.77 -1.47 13.57
N THR A 279 -8.92 -0.21 13.91
CA THR A 279 -7.84 0.78 13.90
C THR A 279 -7.32 1.11 15.31
N TYR A 280 -7.80 0.42 16.35
CA TYR A 280 -7.41 0.70 17.73
C TYR A 280 -5.88 0.62 17.92
N PRO A 281 -5.23 1.53 18.69
CA PRO A 281 -5.84 2.62 19.48
C PRO A 281 -6.12 3.90 18.69
N LEU A 282 -5.83 3.92 17.38
CA LEU A 282 -5.92 5.09 16.52
C LEU A 282 -7.37 5.48 16.25
N VAL A 283 -7.57 6.71 15.77
CA VAL A 283 -8.88 7.27 15.41
C VAL A 283 -8.89 7.58 13.92
N GLY A 284 -10.07 7.53 13.32
CA GLY A 284 -10.23 7.69 11.86
C GLY A 284 -10.15 6.36 11.11
N LYS A 285 -10.39 6.42 9.83
CA LYS A 285 -10.45 5.29 8.91
C LYS A 285 -10.19 5.79 7.48
N LYS A 286 -10.30 4.94 6.47
CA LYS A 286 -10.32 5.33 5.04
C LYS A 286 -11.08 6.65 4.86
N TYR A 287 -10.58 7.57 4.04
CA TYR A 287 -10.99 8.96 3.82
C TYR A 287 -10.62 9.97 4.93
N ASP A 288 -10.01 9.56 6.04
CA ASP A 288 -9.57 10.48 7.10
C ASP A 288 -8.04 10.61 7.12
N LEU A 289 -7.51 11.85 7.27
CA LEU A 289 -6.10 12.08 7.57
C LEU A 289 -5.77 12.00 9.07
N LEU A 290 -6.70 11.50 9.88
CA LEU A 290 -6.41 11.01 11.23
C LEU A 290 -5.53 9.77 11.17
N GLU A 291 -4.84 9.43 12.27
CA GLU A 291 -3.88 8.32 12.31
C GLU A 291 -4.48 7.02 11.77
N GLY A 292 -5.73 6.68 12.15
CA GLY A 292 -6.40 5.45 11.70
C GLY A 292 -6.64 5.36 10.19
N GLY A 293 -6.60 6.48 9.46
CA GLY A 293 -6.75 6.47 8.01
C GLY A 293 -5.44 6.42 7.23
N ILE A 294 -4.31 6.78 7.88
CA ILE A 294 -3.01 6.89 7.20
C ILE A 294 -1.89 6.07 7.85
N ARG A 295 -1.98 5.73 9.14
CA ARG A 295 -0.99 4.87 9.81
C ARG A 295 -1.40 3.42 9.63
N VAL A 296 -0.53 2.65 8.96
CA VAL A 296 -0.80 1.30 8.49
C VAL A 296 0.30 0.33 8.97
N PRO A 297 0.02 -0.98 9.07
CA PRO A 297 1.05 -1.94 9.45
C PRO A 297 2.14 -2.03 8.38
N TYR A 298 3.39 -2.17 8.82
CA TYR A 298 4.53 -2.56 8.00
C TYR A 298 5.27 -3.70 8.68
N VAL A 299 5.23 -4.88 8.09
CA VAL A 299 6.01 -6.05 8.50
C VAL A 299 7.08 -6.30 7.44
N VAL A 300 8.35 -6.38 7.85
CA VAL A 300 9.48 -6.42 6.92
C VAL A 300 10.43 -7.53 7.29
N ARG A 301 10.77 -8.41 6.35
CA ARG A 301 11.69 -9.52 6.55
C ARG A 301 12.81 -9.51 5.51
N TRP A 302 14.05 -9.55 5.96
CA TRP A 302 15.23 -9.73 5.11
C TRP A 302 16.36 -10.40 5.89
N PRO A 303 16.36 -11.73 5.99
CA PRO A 303 17.25 -12.48 6.89
C PRO A 303 18.73 -12.16 6.69
N ALA A 304 19.17 -11.95 5.43
CA ALA A 304 20.55 -11.62 5.12
C ALA A 304 21.04 -10.29 5.73
N ARG A 305 20.14 -9.34 6.04
CA ARG A 305 20.56 -7.97 6.42
C ARG A 305 19.85 -7.38 7.64
N LEU A 306 18.63 -7.77 7.93
CA LEU A 306 17.85 -7.19 9.02
C LEU A 306 17.85 -8.11 10.24
N PRO A 307 17.79 -7.56 11.45
CA PRO A 307 17.58 -8.34 12.66
C PRO A 307 16.17 -8.91 12.69
N ALA A 308 15.97 -9.94 13.49
CA ALA A 308 14.68 -10.60 13.70
C ALA A 308 14.04 -10.15 15.03
N GLY A 309 12.70 -9.98 15.02
CA GLY A 309 11.90 -9.73 16.21
C GLY A 309 12.07 -8.35 16.83
N GLU A 310 12.50 -7.36 16.05
CA GLU A 310 12.71 -6.01 16.54
C GLU A 310 11.61 -5.03 16.06
N SER A 311 11.31 -4.05 16.90
CA SER A 311 10.48 -2.90 16.52
C SER A 311 11.33 -1.81 15.89
N TYR A 312 10.78 -1.14 14.88
CA TYR A 312 11.43 -0.05 14.15
C TYR A 312 10.55 1.18 14.17
N ASP A 313 11.02 2.26 14.82
CA ASP A 313 10.23 3.45 15.12
C ASP A 313 10.47 4.63 14.17
N ARG A 314 11.36 4.48 13.19
CA ARG A 314 11.61 5.49 12.16
C ARG A 314 10.35 5.76 11.35
N LEU A 315 10.10 7.03 11.03
CA LEU A 315 9.00 7.42 10.14
C LEU A 315 9.20 6.84 8.75
N ALA A 316 8.27 6.01 8.32
CA ALA A 316 8.23 5.41 7.00
C ALA A 316 6.91 5.74 6.30
N ILE A 317 6.95 5.92 4.98
CA ILE A 317 5.78 6.16 4.15
C ILE A 317 5.90 5.34 2.85
N GLY A 318 4.77 4.96 2.26
CA GLY A 318 4.73 4.02 1.13
C GLY A 318 5.73 4.30 0.01
N MET A 319 5.94 5.55 -0.37
CA MET A 319 6.88 5.93 -1.43
C MET A 319 8.37 5.66 -1.11
N ASP A 320 8.72 5.42 0.16
CA ASP A 320 10.09 5.10 0.58
C ASP A 320 10.56 3.75 0.06
N TRP A 321 9.63 2.83 -0.18
CA TRP A 321 9.99 1.48 -0.63
C TRP A 321 10.62 1.49 -2.02
N ALA A 322 10.21 2.42 -2.91
CA ALA A 322 10.89 2.59 -4.19
C ALA A 322 12.36 3.00 -4.00
N ALA A 323 12.63 3.99 -3.14
CA ALA A 323 13.99 4.43 -2.84
C ALA A 323 14.81 3.32 -2.15
N THR A 324 14.21 2.62 -1.20
CA THR A 324 14.84 1.52 -0.45
C THR A 324 15.21 0.35 -1.36
N PHE A 325 14.31 -0.06 -2.26
CA PHE A 325 14.59 -1.16 -3.20
C PHE A 325 15.68 -0.79 -4.20
N LEU A 326 15.64 0.43 -4.74
CA LEU A 326 16.70 0.92 -5.64
C LEU A 326 18.06 0.97 -4.94
N ALA A 327 18.11 1.50 -3.71
CA ALA A 327 19.35 1.52 -2.92
C ALA A 327 19.88 0.10 -2.64
N ALA A 328 19.01 -0.82 -2.23
CA ALA A 328 19.36 -2.22 -1.98
C ALA A 328 19.82 -2.95 -3.24
N ALA A 329 19.27 -2.62 -4.41
CA ALA A 329 19.65 -3.15 -5.71
C ALA A 329 20.93 -2.54 -6.28
N GLY A 330 21.41 -1.43 -5.72
CA GLY A 330 22.48 -0.61 -6.33
C GLY A 330 22.03 0.06 -7.62
N ALA A 331 20.72 0.30 -7.80
CA ALA A 331 20.14 0.93 -8.97
C ALA A 331 19.96 2.43 -8.75
N ALA A 332 20.14 3.22 -9.83
CA ALA A 332 19.97 4.67 -9.76
C ALA A 332 18.51 5.10 -9.94
N ALA A 333 18.12 6.17 -9.26
CA ALA A 333 16.89 6.88 -9.57
C ALA A 333 17.00 7.60 -10.93
N HIS A 334 15.87 7.92 -11.55
CA HIS A 334 15.85 8.65 -12.81
C HIS A 334 16.21 10.13 -12.55
N PRO A 335 17.18 10.74 -13.28
CA PRO A 335 17.68 12.09 -12.98
C PRO A 335 16.61 13.19 -13.10
N ASP A 336 15.67 13.07 -14.05
CA ASP A 336 14.62 14.07 -14.26
C ASP A 336 13.38 13.84 -13.38
N TYR A 337 13.35 12.74 -12.64
CA TYR A 337 12.23 12.36 -11.76
C TYR A 337 12.76 11.99 -10.37
N PRO A 338 13.31 12.97 -9.61
CA PRO A 338 13.86 12.69 -8.29
C PRO A 338 12.80 12.10 -7.36
N LEU A 339 13.23 11.14 -6.55
CA LEU A 339 12.36 10.51 -5.57
C LEU A 339 12.06 11.49 -4.42
N ASP A 340 10.83 11.47 -3.91
CA ASP A 340 10.46 12.11 -2.64
C ASP A 340 10.68 11.14 -1.46
N GLY A 341 10.65 9.84 -1.73
CA GLY A 341 10.96 8.77 -0.76
C GLY A 341 12.46 8.70 -0.45
N ILE A 342 12.79 8.10 0.68
CA ILE A 342 14.16 7.88 1.15
C ILE A 342 14.44 6.39 1.34
N ASP A 343 15.73 6.01 1.36
CA ASP A 343 16.15 4.69 1.80
C ASP A 343 15.90 4.54 3.31
N LEU A 344 15.02 3.61 3.68
CA LEU A 344 14.65 3.35 5.07
C LEU A 344 15.77 2.72 5.90
N PHE A 345 16.73 2.07 5.25
CA PHE A 345 17.87 1.40 5.89
C PHE A 345 19.17 2.19 5.78
N GLY A 346 19.14 3.32 5.09
CA GLY A 346 20.25 4.29 5.03
C GLY A 346 20.35 5.16 6.29
N ASP A 347 21.19 6.19 6.20
CA ASP A 347 21.35 7.15 7.30
C ASP A 347 20.01 7.78 7.71
N GLU A 348 19.85 8.05 9.00
CA GLU A 348 18.65 8.70 9.49
C GLU A 348 18.65 10.17 9.10
N VAL A 349 17.66 10.56 8.32
CA VAL A 349 17.42 11.96 7.93
C VAL A 349 16.11 12.41 8.57
N GLY A 350 16.19 13.42 9.43
CA GLY A 350 14.98 14.07 9.96
C GLY A 350 14.17 14.68 8.82
N ARG A 351 12.90 14.34 8.73
CA ARG A 351 12.00 14.81 7.67
C ARG A 351 10.58 15.01 8.15
N ASN A 352 9.83 15.74 7.37
CA ASN A 352 8.38 15.84 7.51
C ASN A 352 7.71 14.93 6.46
N LEU A 353 6.58 14.33 6.85
CA LEU A 353 5.65 13.66 5.95
C LEU A 353 4.43 14.56 5.76
N TYR A 354 3.89 14.58 4.54
CA TYR A 354 2.82 15.50 4.16
C TYR A 354 1.68 14.77 3.48
N TRP A 355 0.45 15.22 3.75
CA TRP A 355 -0.76 14.72 3.10
C TRP A 355 -1.67 15.87 2.71
N ARG A 356 -2.32 15.73 1.58
CA ARG A 356 -3.34 16.63 1.05
C ARG A 356 -4.49 15.82 0.48
N MET A 357 -5.72 16.18 0.85
CA MET A 357 -6.92 15.58 0.29
C MET A 357 -7.94 16.63 -0.09
N MET A 358 -8.69 16.36 -1.16
CA MET A 358 -9.82 17.19 -1.59
C MET A 358 -11.03 16.95 -0.71
N TYR A 359 -11.31 15.67 -0.41
CA TYR A 359 -12.42 15.34 0.47
C TYR A 359 -12.25 16.01 1.83
N ARG A 360 -13.26 16.81 2.21
CA ARG A 360 -13.26 17.64 3.43
C ARG A 360 -12.08 18.62 3.54
N ASN A 361 -11.42 18.93 2.41
CA ASN A 361 -10.25 19.82 2.36
C ASN A 361 -9.23 19.51 3.48
N GLN A 362 -8.80 18.25 3.56
CA GLN A 362 -7.91 17.79 4.63
C GLN A 362 -6.44 18.04 4.29
N LYS A 363 -5.67 18.36 5.32
CA LYS A 363 -4.22 18.64 5.26
C LYS A 363 -3.55 18.07 6.49
N ALA A 364 -2.38 17.44 6.34
CA ALA A 364 -1.62 16.97 7.49
C ALA A 364 -0.11 17.09 7.27
N VAL A 365 0.62 17.28 8.36
CA VAL A 365 2.09 17.19 8.44
C VAL A 365 2.46 16.35 9.66
N ARG A 366 3.34 15.38 9.48
CA ARG A 366 3.98 14.61 10.54
C ARG A 366 5.45 15.00 10.64
N SER A 367 5.89 15.48 11.80
CA SER A 367 7.27 15.91 12.07
C SER A 367 7.73 15.40 13.44
N GLY A 368 8.61 14.42 13.44
CA GLY A 368 9.00 13.74 14.68
C GLY A 368 7.78 13.21 15.43
N VAL A 369 7.47 13.69 16.63
CA VAL A 369 6.29 13.31 17.41
C VAL A 369 5.06 14.19 17.14
N TRP A 370 5.23 15.30 16.42
CA TRP A 370 4.18 16.28 16.20
C TRP A 370 3.38 16.00 14.93
N LYS A 371 2.07 16.22 15.01
CA LYS A 371 1.19 16.20 13.85
C LYS A 371 0.33 17.45 13.80
N TYR A 372 0.47 18.21 12.70
CA TYR A 372 -0.49 19.23 12.28
C TYR A 372 -1.58 18.55 11.46
N LEU A 373 -2.82 18.91 11.70
CA LEU A 373 -4.00 18.45 10.97
C LEU A 373 -4.94 19.61 10.70
N SER A 374 -5.51 19.69 9.49
CA SER A 374 -6.60 20.59 9.15
C SER A 374 -7.70 19.82 8.45
N ILE A 375 -8.94 20.00 8.90
CA ILE A 375 -10.15 19.39 8.30
C ILE A 375 -11.21 20.49 8.18
N GLU A 376 -11.66 20.76 6.95
CA GLU A 376 -12.69 21.80 6.68
C GLU A 376 -12.34 23.17 7.28
N GLY A 377 -11.03 23.50 7.31
CA GLY A 377 -10.50 24.73 7.88
C GLY A 377 -10.35 24.75 9.41
N ASN A 378 -10.76 23.70 10.11
CA ASN A 378 -10.45 23.54 11.52
C ASN A 378 -9.05 22.96 11.70
N GLU A 379 -8.21 23.63 12.47
CA GLU A 379 -6.80 23.30 12.62
C GLU A 379 -6.44 22.78 13.99
N PHE A 380 -5.56 21.79 14.02
CA PHE A 380 -5.17 21.03 15.21
C PHE A 380 -3.65 20.80 15.22
N LEU A 381 -3.10 20.65 16.42
CA LEU A 381 -1.74 20.16 16.67
C LEU A 381 -1.80 19.06 17.71
N TYR A 382 -1.17 17.93 17.43
CA TYR A 382 -1.13 16.79 18.35
C TYR A 382 0.32 16.38 18.65
N ASP A 383 0.57 15.94 19.88
CA ASP A 383 1.78 15.23 20.31
C ASP A 383 1.47 13.72 20.36
N LEU A 384 1.79 13.02 19.28
CA LEU A 384 1.44 11.59 19.16
C LEU A 384 2.26 10.66 20.07
N SER A 385 3.31 11.16 20.74
CA SER A 385 4.02 10.40 21.78
C SER A 385 3.22 10.23 23.07
N ARG A 386 2.19 11.06 23.25
CA ARG A 386 1.33 11.09 24.45
C ARG A 386 -0.15 10.92 24.12
N ASP A 387 -0.52 11.26 22.90
CA ASP A 387 -1.90 11.31 22.44
C ASP A 387 -2.01 10.73 21.01
N GLU A 388 -1.73 9.43 20.86
CA GLU A 388 -1.88 8.72 19.60
C GLU A 388 -3.31 8.70 19.06
N ARG A 389 -4.29 9.08 19.91
CA ARG A 389 -5.71 9.15 19.59
C ARG A 389 -6.18 10.54 19.14
N GLU A 390 -5.27 11.51 19.00
CA GLU A 390 -5.55 12.83 18.45
C GLU A 390 -6.71 13.57 19.13
N ARG A 391 -6.75 13.57 20.47
CA ARG A 391 -7.82 14.17 21.30
C ARG A 391 -7.48 15.53 21.88
N ALA A 392 -6.18 15.79 22.14
CA ALA A 392 -5.71 16.98 22.83
C ALA A 392 -5.10 17.98 21.84
N ASN A 393 -5.89 18.96 21.38
CA ASN A 393 -5.39 20.01 20.49
C ASN A 393 -4.43 20.97 21.22
N MET A 394 -3.14 20.83 20.92
CA MET A 394 -2.04 21.56 21.55
C MET A 394 -1.76 22.92 20.90
N ARG A 395 -2.48 23.36 19.86
CA ARG A 395 -2.14 24.56 19.06
C ARG A 395 -2.00 25.84 19.89
N TYR A 396 -2.75 25.98 20.98
CA TYR A 396 -2.69 27.14 21.87
C TYR A 396 -1.60 27.03 22.95
N ARG A 397 -1.18 25.81 23.24
CA ARG A 397 -0.12 25.53 24.22
C ARG A 397 1.25 25.54 23.57
N GLU A 398 1.34 25.12 22.31
CA GLU A 398 2.55 25.03 21.51
C GLU A 398 2.41 25.86 20.21
N PRO A 399 2.16 27.18 20.30
CA PRO A 399 1.84 28.01 19.13
C PRO A 399 2.98 28.12 18.14
N GLU A 400 4.25 28.11 18.62
CA GLU A 400 5.42 28.19 17.74
C GLU A 400 5.55 26.91 16.88
N LYS A 401 5.35 25.72 17.47
CA LYS A 401 5.36 24.44 16.75
C LYS A 401 4.19 24.36 15.77
N PHE A 402 3.03 24.85 16.17
CA PHE A 402 1.87 24.89 15.28
C PHE A 402 2.15 25.74 14.03
N GLU A 403 2.69 26.98 14.20
CA GLU A 403 3.02 27.86 13.06
C GLU A 403 4.18 27.33 12.22
N GLU A 404 5.15 26.65 12.82
CA GLU A 404 6.22 25.95 12.11
C GLU A 404 5.64 24.92 11.13
N LEU A 405 4.78 24.01 11.60
CA LEU A 405 4.25 22.94 10.75
C LEU A 405 3.22 23.46 9.74
N ARG A 406 2.43 24.46 10.09
CA ARG A 406 1.51 25.12 9.17
C ARG A 406 2.24 25.76 8.00
N ARG A 407 3.39 26.42 8.28
CA ARG A 407 4.27 27.00 7.25
C ARG A 407 4.93 25.92 6.43
N ALA A 408 5.48 24.87 7.05
CA ALA A 408 6.06 23.73 6.34
C ALA A 408 5.08 23.09 5.37
N TYR A 409 3.79 22.94 5.76
CA TYR A 409 2.74 22.49 4.86
C TYR A 409 2.58 23.42 3.67
N ALA A 410 2.48 24.74 3.89
CA ALA A 410 2.26 25.72 2.83
C ALA A 410 3.43 25.76 1.82
N GLU A 411 4.65 25.62 2.30
CA GLU A 411 5.87 25.55 1.46
C GLU A 411 5.87 24.28 0.60
N TRP A 412 5.55 23.13 1.19
CA TRP A 412 5.44 21.87 0.46
C TRP A 412 4.29 21.89 -0.57
N ASP A 413 3.12 22.37 -0.20
CA ASP A 413 1.94 22.46 -1.07
C ASP A 413 2.21 23.36 -2.29
N ALA A 414 2.92 24.48 -2.09
CA ALA A 414 3.34 25.38 -3.14
C ALA A 414 4.41 24.78 -4.08
N SER A 415 5.11 23.74 -3.66
CA SER A 415 6.10 23.01 -4.48
C SER A 415 5.49 21.98 -5.44
N LEU A 416 4.19 21.71 -5.27
CA LEU A 416 3.44 20.74 -6.06
C LEU A 416 2.61 21.46 -7.15
N PRO A 417 2.24 20.75 -8.22
CA PRO A 417 1.27 21.25 -9.17
C PRO A 417 -0.04 21.68 -8.48
N PRO A 418 -0.70 22.75 -9.00
CA PRO A 418 -2.00 23.13 -8.50
C PRO A 418 -3.01 22.01 -8.73
N ARG A 419 -4.03 21.97 -7.87
CA ARG A 419 -5.14 21.03 -8.03
C ARG A 419 -5.83 21.27 -9.38
N PRO A 420 -6.01 20.25 -10.22
CA PRO A 420 -6.81 20.35 -11.44
C PRO A 420 -8.29 20.66 -11.11
N GLU A 421 -8.93 21.50 -11.93
CA GLU A 421 -10.34 21.87 -11.73
C GLU A 421 -11.29 20.68 -11.94
N ASP A 422 -10.88 19.73 -12.77
CA ASP A 422 -11.60 18.51 -13.14
C ASP A 422 -11.27 17.29 -12.26
N ALA A 423 -10.51 17.46 -11.17
CA ALA A 423 -10.25 16.39 -10.23
C ALA A 423 -11.48 16.08 -9.38
N GLU A 424 -11.83 14.81 -9.25
CA GLU A 424 -13.07 14.35 -8.62
C GLU A 424 -12.83 13.56 -7.31
N VAL A 425 -13.85 13.58 -6.45
CA VAL A 425 -13.92 12.76 -5.23
C VAL A 425 -15.04 11.74 -5.40
N HIS A 426 -14.70 10.47 -5.35
CA HIS A 426 -15.63 9.35 -5.46
C HIS A 426 -15.79 8.66 -4.11
N LEU A 427 -16.89 8.91 -3.41
CA LEU A 427 -17.21 8.30 -2.12
C LEU A 427 -18.09 7.07 -2.34
N GLU A 428 -17.67 5.92 -1.81
CA GLU A 428 -18.46 4.69 -1.84
C GLU A 428 -19.65 4.81 -0.89
N TYR A 429 -19.43 5.41 0.29
CA TYR A 429 -20.46 5.60 1.30
C TYR A 429 -20.69 7.08 1.58
N THR A 430 -21.91 7.52 1.35
CA THR A 430 -22.39 8.84 1.73
C THR A 430 -23.50 8.70 2.79
N ALA A 431 -23.79 9.73 3.55
CA ALA A 431 -24.95 9.72 4.45
C ALA A 431 -26.25 9.35 3.74
N ALA A 432 -26.40 9.74 2.46
CA ALA A 432 -27.58 9.40 1.65
C ALA A 432 -27.62 7.92 1.22
N THR A 433 -26.47 7.29 0.97
CA THR A 433 -26.41 5.86 0.62
C THR A 433 -26.55 4.98 1.86
N MET A 434 -25.97 5.37 2.99
CA MET A 434 -26.12 4.64 4.26
C MET A 434 -27.55 4.71 4.81
N ALA A 435 -28.22 5.86 4.69
CA ALA A 435 -29.62 5.99 5.11
C ALA A 435 -30.60 5.17 4.29
N LYS A 436 -30.22 4.73 3.08
CA LYS A 436 -31.06 3.87 2.22
C LYS A 436 -30.87 2.38 2.49
N SER A 437 -29.80 2.00 3.20
CA SER A 437 -29.56 0.60 3.61
C SER A 437 -30.37 0.20 4.83
N ASP A 438 -30.91 1.19 5.57
CA ASP A 438 -31.71 0.97 6.78
C ASP A 438 -33.22 0.96 6.53
N GLY A 439 -33.66 0.93 5.27
CA GLY A 439 -35.07 0.95 4.85
C GLY A 439 -35.56 -0.30 4.17
#